data_d8ca119eb91b99f1782cdc2673f385b5
#
_entry.id   d8ca119eb91b99f1782cdc2673f385b5
#
_cell.length_a   1.000
_cell.length_b   1.000
_cell.length_c   1.000
_cell.angle_alpha   90.00
_cell.angle_beta   90.00
_cell.angle_gamma   90.00
#
_symmetry.space_group_name_H-M   'P 1'
#
loop_
_entity.id
_entity.type
_entity.pdbx_description
1 polymer ?
#
loop_
_entity_poly.entity_id
_entity_poly.type
_entity_poly.pdbx_seq_one_letter_code
_entity_poly.pdbx_strand_id
1 'polypeptide(L)'
;MSDSAATMSPELTLQGACPLPHLGVIRCQGDDAATFLHNQLTQDVLLLSVGHARLAGYCNAQGRLQASFVVFKKAADEVWLITRRDLLPRTLKRLSLFVLRAKVELSDFTEQQAVWGLSGEVMRAVSDSALSPWATLELPQGTLIGLYPVGDQARALLLPVGDMPIQSTIDHADWLAGEVLAGVADIQEATFESFVPQMLNYESVGGVN
;
A
#
# COMPACT_ATOMS: atom_id res chain seq x y z
N MET A 1 19.65 -35.64 -31.11
CA MET A 1 18.35 -35.48 -30.48
C MET A 1 18.62 -35.00 -29.05
N SER A 2 18.70 -33.70 -28.88
CA SER A 2 18.96 -33.07 -27.56
C SER A 2 17.60 -32.62 -27.00
N ASP A 3 17.14 -33.39 -26.03
CA ASP A 3 15.91 -33.09 -25.29
C ASP A 3 16.24 -31.92 -24.34
N SER A 4 15.85 -30.70 -24.73
CA SER A 4 15.97 -29.50 -23.89
C SER A 4 14.77 -29.55 -22.94
N ALA A 5 14.97 -30.16 -21.78
CA ALA A 5 14.03 -30.04 -20.69
C ALA A 5 13.97 -28.57 -20.25
N ALA A 6 12.95 -27.84 -20.70
CA ALA A 6 12.60 -26.55 -20.16
C ALA A 6 12.30 -26.75 -18.68
N THR A 7 13.23 -26.33 -17.83
CA THR A 7 13.01 -26.26 -16.39
C THR A 7 11.93 -25.21 -16.15
N MET A 8 10.67 -25.64 -16.03
CA MET A 8 9.59 -24.79 -15.57
C MET A 8 9.96 -24.36 -14.15
N SER A 9 10.28 -23.08 -13.99
CA SER A 9 10.33 -22.47 -12.66
C SER A 9 8.98 -22.70 -11.99
N PRO A 10 8.93 -23.11 -10.71
CA PRO A 10 7.66 -23.26 -10.02
C PRO A 10 6.87 -21.96 -10.15
N GLU A 11 5.68 -22.06 -10.72
CA GLU A 11 4.77 -20.91 -10.86
C GLU A 11 4.38 -20.47 -9.44
N LEU A 12 4.69 -19.20 -9.10
CA LEU A 12 4.37 -18.67 -7.78
C LEU A 12 2.85 -18.68 -7.59
N THR A 13 2.37 -19.48 -6.63
CA THR A 13 0.94 -19.58 -6.32
C THR A 13 0.66 -18.91 -4.97
N LEU A 14 0.01 -17.74 -5.00
CA LEU A 14 -0.41 -17.03 -3.81
C LEU A 14 -1.85 -17.43 -3.46
N GLN A 15 -2.03 -18.26 -2.43
CA GLN A 15 -3.35 -18.71 -1.99
C GLN A 15 -3.48 -18.58 -0.47
N GLY A 16 -4.27 -17.60 -0.03
CA GLY A 16 -4.55 -17.42 1.38
C GLY A 16 -4.27 -16.03 1.90
N ALA A 17 -3.74 -15.94 3.13
CA ALA A 17 -3.45 -14.72 3.84
C ALA A 17 -2.01 -14.68 4.37
N CYS A 18 -1.44 -13.49 4.45
CA CYS A 18 -0.11 -13.23 4.98
C CYS A 18 -0.11 -11.95 5.82
N PRO A 19 0.37 -11.97 7.08
CA PRO A 19 0.65 -10.73 7.80
C PRO A 19 1.80 -9.98 7.13
N LEU A 20 1.71 -8.67 7.02
CA LEU A 20 2.70 -7.82 6.34
C LEU A 20 3.47 -6.94 7.34
N PRO A 21 4.34 -7.52 8.18
CA PRO A 21 5.04 -6.78 9.24
C PRO A 21 6.06 -5.77 8.69
N HIS A 22 6.40 -5.86 7.40
CA HIS A 22 7.25 -4.91 6.70
C HIS A 22 6.54 -3.59 6.36
N LEU A 23 5.22 -3.55 6.49
CA LEU A 23 4.40 -2.35 6.34
C LEU A 23 4.05 -1.75 7.69
N GLY A 24 3.90 -0.44 7.71
CA GLY A 24 3.38 0.33 8.82
C GLY A 24 2.38 1.36 8.34
N VAL A 25 1.69 1.98 9.29
CA VAL A 25 0.64 2.96 9.01
C VAL A 25 0.95 4.27 9.71
N ILE A 26 1.04 5.36 8.94
CA ILE A 26 1.01 6.72 9.48
C ILE A 26 -0.45 7.19 9.42
N ARG A 27 -1.01 7.58 10.56
CA ARG A 27 -2.31 8.24 10.63
C ARG A 27 -2.13 9.75 10.55
N CYS A 28 -2.83 10.38 9.62
CA CYS A 28 -2.93 11.82 9.46
C CYS A 28 -4.37 12.22 9.79
N GLN A 29 -4.60 12.92 10.92
CA GLN A 29 -5.92 13.26 11.42
C GLN A 29 -6.04 14.76 11.68
N GLY A 30 -7.17 15.36 11.30
CA GLY A 30 -7.54 16.75 11.52
C GLY A 30 -8.23 17.37 10.32
N ASP A 31 -8.84 18.54 10.51
CA ASP A 31 -9.64 19.27 9.51
C ASP A 31 -8.86 19.50 8.20
N ASP A 32 -7.54 19.67 8.30
CA ASP A 32 -6.66 19.96 7.16
C ASP A 32 -5.93 18.73 6.61
N ALA A 33 -6.24 17.50 7.07
CA ALA A 33 -5.49 16.29 6.72
C ALA A 33 -5.36 16.07 5.20
N ALA A 34 -6.47 16.16 4.47
CA ALA A 34 -6.47 15.99 3.02
C ALA A 34 -5.69 17.10 2.30
N THR A 35 -5.88 18.36 2.70
CA THR A 35 -5.18 19.53 2.13
C THR A 35 -3.68 19.45 2.40
N PHE A 36 -3.30 19.10 3.63
CA PHE A 36 -1.90 18.93 4.00
C PHE A 36 -1.22 17.89 3.14
N LEU A 37 -1.80 16.68 3.03
CA LEU A 37 -1.23 15.59 2.26
C LEU A 37 -1.22 15.85 0.75
N HIS A 38 -2.25 16.51 0.21
CA HIS A 38 -2.27 16.93 -1.19
C HIS A 38 -1.05 17.80 -1.56
N ASN A 39 -0.61 18.66 -0.66
CA ASN A 39 0.58 19.52 -0.87
C ASN A 39 1.92 18.79 -0.67
N GLN A 40 1.93 17.57 -0.17
CA GLN A 40 3.15 16.80 0.11
C GLN A 40 3.35 15.62 -0.86
N LEU A 41 2.27 15.06 -1.39
CA LEU A 41 2.29 13.80 -2.14
C LEU A 41 2.10 14.02 -3.64
N THR A 42 2.48 13.03 -4.44
CA THR A 42 2.30 13.04 -5.89
C THR A 42 0.86 12.79 -6.33
N GLN A 43 -0.07 12.63 -5.38
CA GLN A 43 -1.47 12.26 -5.64
C GLN A 43 -2.42 13.34 -5.16
N ASP A 44 -3.54 13.51 -5.89
CA ASP A 44 -4.62 14.40 -5.47
C ASP A 44 -5.44 13.76 -4.34
N VAL A 45 -5.06 14.08 -3.09
CA VAL A 45 -5.76 13.61 -1.89
C VAL A 45 -7.07 14.37 -1.64
N LEU A 46 -7.21 15.59 -2.19
CA LEU A 46 -8.44 16.37 -2.07
C LEU A 46 -9.58 15.72 -2.84
N LEU A 47 -9.32 15.28 -4.06
CA LEU A 47 -10.30 14.59 -4.91
C LEU A 47 -10.52 13.12 -4.50
N LEU A 48 -9.66 12.56 -3.66
CA LEU A 48 -9.86 11.20 -3.15
C LEU A 48 -11.11 11.16 -2.26
N SER A 49 -12.08 10.35 -2.63
CA SER A 49 -13.31 10.18 -1.85
C SER A 49 -13.04 9.39 -0.57
N VAL A 50 -13.86 9.62 0.45
CA VAL A 50 -13.86 8.82 1.70
C VAL A 50 -14.10 7.34 1.35
N GLY A 51 -13.37 6.46 2.01
CA GLY A 51 -13.41 5.02 1.73
C GLY A 51 -12.64 4.60 0.48
N HIS A 52 -11.85 5.48 -0.16
CA HIS A 52 -11.06 5.13 -1.34
C HIS A 52 -9.56 5.18 -1.07
N ALA A 53 -8.81 4.44 -1.88
CA ALA A 53 -7.35 4.37 -1.82
C ALA A 53 -6.69 4.75 -3.15
N ARG A 54 -5.41 5.15 -3.09
CA ARG A 54 -4.54 5.40 -4.26
C ARG A 54 -3.08 5.14 -3.87
N LEU A 55 -2.27 4.79 -4.86
CA LEU A 55 -0.82 4.86 -4.73
C LEU A 55 -0.37 6.32 -4.73
N ALA A 56 0.64 6.67 -3.96
CA ALA A 56 1.27 7.98 -3.96
C ALA A 56 2.77 7.89 -3.67
N GLY A 57 3.53 8.83 -4.18
CA GLY A 57 4.92 9.07 -3.82
C GLY A 57 5.08 10.28 -2.91
N TYR A 58 6.12 10.27 -2.11
CA TYR A 58 6.63 11.43 -1.39
C TYR A 58 8.03 11.75 -1.89
N CYS A 59 8.22 12.94 -2.45
CA CYS A 59 9.45 13.32 -3.11
C CYS A 59 10.22 14.39 -2.35
N ASN A 60 11.54 14.42 -2.55
CA ASN A 60 12.36 15.58 -2.19
C ASN A 60 12.22 16.71 -3.25
N ALA A 61 12.90 17.85 -3.01
CA ALA A 61 12.86 19.00 -3.92
C ALA A 61 13.44 18.71 -5.33
N GLN A 62 14.21 17.64 -5.50
CA GLN A 62 14.74 17.19 -6.78
C GLN A 62 13.81 16.18 -7.49
N GLY A 63 12.62 15.93 -6.93
CA GLY A 63 11.65 14.98 -7.46
C GLY A 63 11.99 13.50 -7.19
N ARG A 64 12.96 13.21 -6.30
CA ARG A 64 13.31 11.82 -5.97
C ARG A 64 12.46 11.30 -4.84
N LEU A 65 11.98 10.06 -5.01
CA LEU A 65 11.12 9.38 -4.06
C LEU A 65 11.83 9.08 -2.75
N GLN A 66 11.28 9.57 -1.66
CA GLN A 66 11.69 9.31 -0.29
C GLN A 66 10.84 8.24 0.38
N ALA A 67 9.60 8.09 -0.06
CA ALA A 67 8.68 7.03 0.35
C ALA A 67 7.61 6.80 -0.72
N SER A 68 6.97 5.65 -0.66
CA SER A 68 5.75 5.29 -1.38
C SER A 68 4.66 4.92 -0.38
N PHE A 69 3.41 5.22 -0.74
CA PHE A 69 2.26 4.97 0.12
C PHE A 69 1.11 4.35 -0.66
N VAL A 70 0.39 3.45 -0.01
CA VAL A 70 -1.03 3.31 -0.29
C VAL A 70 -1.75 4.30 0.61
N VAL A 71 -2.28 5.36 0.00
CA VAL A 71 -3.05 6.40 0.68
C VAL A 71 -4.48 5.95 0.77
N PHE A 72 -5.03 5.83 1.97
CA PHE A 72 -6.42 5.46 2.22
C PHE A 72 -7.14 6.57 2.99
N LYS A 73 -8.18 7.15 2.38
CA LYS A 73 -8.99 8.18 3.03
C LYS A 73 -10.08 7.52 3.87
N LYS A 74 -9.80 7.33 5.16
CA LYS A 74 -10.68 6.64 6.10
C LYS A 74 -11.93 7.44 6.43
N ALA A 75 -11.75 8.76 6.62
CA ALA A 75 -12.82 9.71 6.91
C ALA A 75 -12.52 11.06 6.26
N ALA A 76 -13.43 12.03 6.39
CA ALA A 76 -13.21 13.37 5.86
C ALA A 76 -11.98 14.05 6.46
N ASP A 77 -11.74 13.79 7.75
CA ASP A 77 -10.67 14.33 8.58
C ASP A 77 -9.59 13.30 8.94
N GLU A 78 -9.59 12.12 8.30
CA GLU A 78 -8.63 11.06 8.61
C GLU A 78 -8.15 10.35 7.34
N VAL A 79 -6.83 10.37 7.14
CA VAL A 79 -6.13 9.69 6.04
C VAL A 79 -5.03 8.81 6.59
N TRP A 80 -4.95 7.58 6.13
CA TRP A 80 -3.90 6.64 6.47
C TRP A 80 -2.90 6.50 5.32
N LEU A 81 -1.61 6.49 5.67
CA LEU A 81 -0.51 6.27 4.74
C LEU A 81 0.13 4.93 5.08
N ILE A 82 -0.15 3.90 4.30
CA ILE A 82 0.47 2.59 4.44
C ILE A 82 1.79 2.63 3.68
N THR A 83 2.90 2.37 4.36
CA THR A 83 4.26 2.52 3.83
C THR A 83 5.21 1.46 4.38
N ARG A 84 6.42 1.39 3.83
CA ARG A 84 7.48 0.53 4.37
C ARG A 84 7.85 0.96 5.79
N ARG A 85 7.88 -0.01 6.71
CA ARG A 85 8.16 0.21 8.14
C ARG A 85 9.57 0.73 8.39
N ASP A 86 10.53 0.35 7.55
CA ASP A 86 11.92 0.83 7.62
C ASP A 86 12.05 2.34 7.35
N LEU A 87 11.17 2.90 6.51
CA LEU A 87 11.13 4.34 6.19
C LEU A 87 10.17 5.15 7.08
N LEU A 88 9.25 4.50 7.78
CA LEU A 88 8.16 5.16 8.51
C LEU A 88 8.66 6.22 9.52
N PRO A 89 9.63 5.95 10.42
CA PRO A 89 10.07 6.95 11.39
C PRO A 89 10.68 8.20 10.73
N ARG A 90 11.48 8.00 9.68
CA ARG A 90 12.09 9.10 8.90
C ARG A 90 11.03 9.92 8.21
N THR A 91 10.09 9.26 7.56
CA THR A 91 9.00 9.88 6.80
C THR A 91 8.06 10.66 7.71
N LEU A 92 7.63 10.06 8.81
CA LEU A 92 6.80 10.71 9.82
C LEU A 92 7.46 11.97 10.37
N LYS A 93 8.74 11.87 10.77
CA LYS A 93 9.52 13.02 11.25
C LYS A 93 9.58 14.13 10.19
N ARG A 94 9.83 13.77 8.92
CA ARG A 94 9.95 14.75 7.85
C ARG A 94 8.61 15.42 7.53
N LEU A 95 7.53 14.67 7.40
CA LEU A 95 6.19 15.23 7.18
C LEU A 95 5.79 16.18 8.32
N SER A 96 6.09 15.81 9.57
CA SER A 96 5.78 16.64 10.75
C SER A 96 6.46 18.02 10.73
N LEU A 97 7.61 18.15 10.07
CA LEU A 97 8.28 19.46 9.92
C LEU A 97 7.49 20.45 9.05
N PHE A 98 6.58 19.96 8.21
CA PHE A 98 5.74 20.79 7.33
C PHE A 98 4.36 21.07 7.92
N VAL A 99 4.04 20.50 9.08
CA VAL A 99 2.83 20.82 9.84
C VAL A 99 3.04 22.15 10.58
N LEU A 100 2.94 23.26 9.87
CA LEU A 100 3.22 24.57 10.45
C LEU A 100 1.98 25.17 11.15
N ARG A 101 0.93 25.43 10.37
CA ARG A 101 -0.34 26.03 10.84
C ARG A 101 -1.55 25.16 10.49
N ALA A 102 -1.31 24.02 9.82
CA ALA A 102 -2.36 23.08 9.46
C ALA A 102 -2.91 22.42 10.73
N LYS A 103 -4.24 22.29 10.80
CA LYS A 103 -4.93 21.57 11.87
C LYS A 103 -4.88 20.08 11.58
N VAL A 104 -3.69 19.50 11.75
CA VAL A 104 -3.42 18.09 11.47
C VAL A 104 -2.43 17.54 12.47
N GLU A 105 -2.64 16.31 12.87
CA GLU A 105 -1.73 15.49 13.68
C GLU A 105 -1.29 14.27 12.88
N LEU A 106 0.01 13.99 12.88
CA LEU A 106 0.60 12.81 12.28
C LEU A 106 1.09 11.90 13.39
N SER A 107 0.73 10.63 13.35
CA SER A 107 1.16 9.63 14.34
C SER A 107 1.50 8.29 13.68
N ASP A 108 2.45 7.56 14.28
CA ASP A 108 2.66 6.15 13.97
C ASP A 108 1.49 5.34 14.54
N PHE A 109 0.73 4.73 13.66
CA PHE A 109 -0.46 3.94 13.98
C PHE A 109 -0.24 2.44 13.77
N THR A 110 1.01 2.02 13.56
CA THR A 110 1.38 0.66 13.17
C THR A 110 0.97 -0.39 14.20
N GLU A 111 1.10 -0.08 15.48
CA GLU A 111 0.74 -1.02 16.55
C GLU A 111 -0.79 -1.13 16.76
N GLN A 112 -1.56 -0.15 16.29
CA GLN A 112 -3.03 -0.12 16.37
C GLN A 112 -3.69 -0.69 15.11
N GLN A 113 -2.98 -0.68 13.97
CA GLN A 113 -3.51 -1.10 12.69
C GLN A 113 -2.57 -2.08 12.00
N ALA A 114 -2.88 -3.36 12.09
CA ALA A 114 -2.20 -4.38 11.32
C ALA A 114 -2.54 -4.28 9.82
N VAL A 115 -1.62 -4.72 8.98
CA VAL A 115 -1.81 -4.85 7.53
C VAL A 115 -1.61 -6.30 7.14
N TRP A 116 -2.58 -6.86 6.42
CA TRP A 116 -2.53 -8.21 5.90
C TRP A 116 -2.62 -8.20 4.37
N GLY A 117 -1.96 -9.17 3.75
CA GLY A 117 -2.12 -9.50 2.34
C GLY A 117 -3.10 -10.66 2.18
N LEU A 118 -4.02 -10.56 1.24
CA LEU A 118 -4.93 -11.63 0.85
C LEU A 118 -4.78 -11.94 -0.63
N SER A 119 -4.86 -13.22 -1.01
CA SER A 119 -4.83 -13.65 -2.41
C SER A 119 -5.60 -14.94 -2.64
N GLY A 120 -6.05 -15.16 -3.88
CA GLY A 120 -6.69 -16.37 -4.32
C GLY A 120 -8.10 -16.60 -3.75
N GLU A 121 -8.40 -17.81 -3.30
CA GLU A 121 -9.76 -18.19 -2.85
C GLU A 121 -10.21 -17.44 -1.60
N VAL A 122 -9.29 -17.06 -0.71
CA VAL A 122 -9.61 -16.25 0.48
C VAL A 122 -10.20 -14.90 0.06
N MET A 123 -9.71 -14.30 -1.02
CA MET A 123 -10.29 -13.11 -1.61
C MET A 123 -11.74 -13.34 -2.07
N ARG A 124 -12.00 -14.47 -2.74
CA ARG A 124 -13.34 -14.83 -3.21
C ARG A 124 -14.32 -15.13 -2.07
N ALA A 125 -13.81 -15.70 -0.97
CA ALA A 125 -14.61 -15.93 0.23
C ALA A 125 -15.01 -14.65 0.97
N VAL A 126 -14.23 -13.56 0.80
CA VAL A 126 -14.46 -12.26 1.45
C VAL A 126 -15.21 -11.29 0.53
N SER A 127 -15.10 -11.47 -0.80
CA SER A 127 -15.75 -10.64 -1.81
C SER A 127 -16.09 -11.44 -3.05
N ASP A 128 -17.35 -11.48 -3.43
CA ASP A 128 -17.84 -12.10 -4.67
C ASP A 128 -17.35 -11.36 -5.94
N SER A 129 -16.82 -10.16 -5.78
CA SER A 129 -16.34 -9.32 -6.87
C SER A 129 -14.82 -9.18 -6.83
N ALA A 130 -14.15 -9.34 -7.97
CA ALA A 130 -12.75 -8.98 -8.11
C ALA A 130 -12.59 -7.48 -7.90
N LEU A 131 -11.78 -7.08 -6.90
CA LEU A 131 -11.44 -5.68 -6.68
C LEU A 131 -10.40 -5.24 -7.72
N SER A 132 -10.73 -4.18 -8.45
CA SER A 132 -9.75 -3.49 -9.28
C SER A 132 -8.64 -2.89 -8.41
N PRO A 133 -7.42 -2.68 -8.95
CA PRO A 133 -6.38 -1.99 -8.22
C PRO A 133 -6.86 -0.66 -7.62
N TRP A 134 -6.54 -0.45 -6.34
CA TRP A 134 -6.91 0.69 -5.51
C TRP A 134 -8.41 0.85 -5.22
N ALA A 135 -9.28 -0.03 -5.74
CA ALA A 135 -10.67 -0.10 -5.27
C ALA A 135 -10.72 -0.61 -3.83
N THR A 136 -11.70 -0.14 -3.08
CA THR A 136 -11.89 -0.51 -1.68
C THR A 136 -13.23 -1.18 -1.46
N LEU A 137 -13.30 -2.05 -0.45
CA LEU A 137 -14.52 -2.69 -0.01
C LEU A 137 -14.53 -2.72 1.53
N GLU A 138 -15.54 -2.08 2.11
CA GLU A 138 -15.77 -2.15 3.55
C GLU A 138 -16.48 -3.45 3.91
N LEU A 139 -15.95 -4.16 4.89
CA LEU A 139 -16.45 -5.41 5.42
C LEU A 139 -16.59 -5.31 6.95
N PRO A 140 -17.44 -6.15 7.60
CA PRO A 140 -17.52 -6.17 9.05
C PRO A 140 -16.18 -6.42 9.75
N GLN A 141 -15.28 -7.19 9.12
CA GLN A 141 -13.96 -7.53 9.64
C GLN A 141 -12.85 -6.53 9.27
N GLY A 142 -13.12 -5.53 8.43
CA GLY A 142 -12.12 -4.52 8.04
C GLY A 142 -12.31 -4.00 6.62
N THR A 143 -11.36 -3.22 6.15
CA THR A 143 -11.35 -2.65 4.80
C THR A 143 -10.41 -3.44 3.90
N LEU A 144 -10.89 -3.89 2.75
CA LEU A 144 -10.07 -4.40 1.66
C LEU A 144 -9.65 -3.26 0.72
N ILE A 145 -8.40 -3.32 0.26
CA ILE A 145 -7.87 -2.44 -0.79
C ILE A 145 -7.30 -3.35 -1.89
N GLY A 146 -7.89 -3.32 -3.08
CA GLY A 146 -7.43 -4.09 -4.23
C GLY A 146 -6.01 -3.70 -4.65
N LEU A 147 -5.20 -4.69 -4.98
CA LEU A 147 -3.85 -4.54 -5.51
C LEU A 147 -3.79 -5.03 -6.96
N TYR A 148 -2.69 -4.72 -7.65
CA TYR A 148 -2.39 -5.33 -8.93
C TYR A 148 -2.23 -6.85 -8.78
N PRO A 149 -2.84 -7.65 -9.68
CA PRO A 149 -2.78 -9.11 -9.62
C PRO A 149 -1.37 -9.64 -9.97
N VAL A 150 -1.12 -10.90 -9.62
CA VAL A 150 0.02 -11.67 -10.13
C VAL A 150 -0.53 -12.73 -11.08
N GLY A 151 -0.30 -12.55 -12.38
CA GLY A 151 -1.01 -13.35 -13.37
C GLY A 151 -2.53 -13.22 -13.19
N ASP A 152 -3.22 -14.33 -13.04
CA ASP A 152 -4.67 -14.37 -12.81
C ASP A 152 -5.06 -14.33 -11.31
N GLN A 153 -4.08 -14.22 -10.41
CA GLN A 153 -4.32 -14.23 -8.97
C GLN A 153 -4.60 -12.81 -8.45
N ALA A 154 -5.84 -12.58 -8.06
CA ALA A 154 -6.24 -11.32 -7.41
C ALA A 154 -5.54 -11.19 -6.06
N ARG A 155 -5.19 -9.95 -5.71
CA ARG A 155 -4.53 -9.58 -4.44
C ARG A 155 -5.20 -8.37 -3.82
N ALA A 156 -5.19 -8.32 -2.50
CA ALA A 156 -5.63 -7.14 -1.76
C ALA A 156 -4.82 -6.96 -0.46
N LEU A 157 -4.80 -5.73 0.04
CA LEU A 157 -4.53 -5.47 1.45
C LEU A 157 -5.83 -5.61 2.24
N LEU A 158 -5.74 -6.18 3.43
CA LEU A 158 -6.79 -6.10 4.44
C LEU A 158 -6.28 -5.27 5.61
N LEU A 159 -7.06 -4.27 5.97
CA LEU A 159 -6.92 -3.47 7.19
C LEU A 159 -7.98 -3.97 8.20
N PRO A 160 -7.66 -4.93 9.06
CA PRO A 160 -8.64 -5.57 9.92
C PRO A 160 -9.15 -4.63 11.02
N VAL A 161 -10.37 -4.88 11.47
CA VAL A 161 -10.92 -4.34 12.71
C VAL A 161 -10.78 -5.42 13.78
N GLY A 162 -9.91 -5.18 14.75
CA GLY A 162 -9.58 -6.17 15.80
C GLY A 162 -8.67 -7.30 15.31
N ASP A 163 -8.74 -8.45 15.99
CA ASP A 163 -7.90 -9.60 15.68
C ASP A 163 -8.29 -10.26 14.34
N MET A 164 -7.29 -10.63 13.56
CA MET A 164 -7.49 -11.27 12.27
C MET A 164 -7.96 -12.73 12.46
N PRO A 165 -9.16 -13.10 11.97
CA PRO A 165 -9.69 -14.45 12.16
C PRO A 165 -9.10 -15.48 11.18
N ILE A 166 -8.31 -15.06 10.20
CA ILE A 166 -7.76 -15.92 9.14
C ILE A 166 -6.33 -16.32 9.50
N GLN A 167 -6.04 -17.63 9.38
CA GLN A 167 -4.68 -18.14 9.55
C GLN A 167 -3.78 -17.69 8.41
N SER A 168 -2.53 -17.37 8.74
CA SER A 168 -1.48 -17.15 7.73
C SER A 168 -1.20 -18.45 7.00
N THR A 169 -1.33 -18.43 5.68
CA THR A 169 -1.10 -19.59 4.80
C THR A 169 -0.15 -19.27 3.65
N ILE A 170 0.17 -18.00 3.44
CA ILE A 170 1.18 -17.55 2.48
C ILE A 170 2.46 -17.23 3.25
N ASP A 171 3.60 -17.73 2.79
CA ASP A 171 4.91 -17.32 3.29
C ASP A 171 5.17 -15.85 2.95
N HIS A 172 5.79 -15.11 3.87
CA HIS A 172 6.08 -13.70 3.67
C HIS A 172 7.03 -13.46 2.48
N ALA A 173 7.98 -14.38 2.24
CA ALA A 173 8.88 -14.30 1.09
C ALA A 173 8.13 -14.49 -0.23
N ASP A 174 7.14 -15.39 -0.28
CA ASP A 174 6.29 -15.60 -1.45
C ASP A 174 5.42 -14.37 -1.72
N TRP A 175 4.88 -13.73 -0.67
CA TRP A 175 4.15 -12.47 -0.81
C TRP A 175 5.03 -11.39 -1.43
N LEU A 176 6.26 -11.19 -0.93
CA LEU A 176 7.21 -10.22 -1.47
C LEU A 176 7.60 -10.52 -2.94
N ALA A 177 7.78 -11.80 -3.29
CA ALA A 177 7.99 -12.19 -4.68
C ALA A 177 6.78 -11.83 -5.55
N GLY A 178 5.57 -11.98 -5.02
CA GLY A 178 4.34 -11.52 -5.67
C GLY A 178 4.28 -10.01 -5.88
N GLU A 179 4.79 -9.21 -4.96
CA GLU A 179 4.87 -7.74 -5.13
C GLU A 179 5.78 -7.38 -6.31
N VAL A 180 6.93 -8.04 -6.44
CA VAL A 180 7.83 -7.86 -7.58
C VAL A 180 7.16 -8.23 -8.90
N LEU A 181 6.46 -9.38 -8.94
CA LEU A 181 5.77 -9.87 -10.15
C LEU A 181 4.56 -8.99 -10.53
N ALA A 182 3.91 -8.36 -9.57
CA ALA A 182 2.82 -7.41 -9.82
C ALA A 182 3.30 -6.09 -10.44
N GLY A 183 4.61 -5.81 -10.41
CA GLY A 183 5.22 -4.67 -11.09
C GLY A 183 4.92 -3.30 -10.47
N VAL A 184 4.42 -3.25 -9.25
CA VAL A 184 4.21 -1.99 -8.50
C VAL A 184 5.34 -1.84 -7.50
N ALA A 185 6.28 -0.96 -7.83
CA ALA A 185 7.45 -0.73 -6.99
C ALA A 185 7.10 0.07 -5.72
N ASP A 186 7.66 -0.32 -4.60
CA ASP A 186 7.71 0.46 -3.37
C ASP A 186 9.12 0.99 -3.09
N ILE A 187 9.22 2.04 -2.28
CA ILE A 187 10.49 2.60 -1.85
C ILE A 187 10.84 2.02 -0.49
N GLN A 188 12.08 1.54 -0.38
CA GLN A 188 12.68 0.96 0.81
C GLN A 188 13.93 1.76 1.20
N GLU A 189 14.49 1.53 2.39
CA GLU A 189 15.72 2.22 2.83
C GLU A 189 16.85 2.10 1.79
N ALA A 190 17.01 0.92 1.17
CA ALA A 190 18.04 0.67 0.15
C ALA A 190 17.82 1.46 -1.16
N THR A 191 16.61 1.91 -1.43
CA THR A 191 16.24 2.64 -2.66
C THR A 191 15.83 4.10 -2.39
N PHE A 192 16.02 4.56 -1.16
CA PHE A 192 15.71 5.93 -0.74
C PHE A 192 16.43 6.94 -1.65
N GLU A 193 15.66 7.88 -2.22
CA GLU A 193 16.12 8.90 -3.17
C GLU A 193 16.82 8.38 -4.45
N SER A 194 16.71 7.09 -4.76
CA SER A 194 17.34 6.52 -5.96
C SER A 194 16.53 6.78 -7.23
N PHE A 195 15.21 6.91 -7.13
CA PHE A 195 14.30 6.98 -8.28
C PHE A 195 13.43 8.23 -8.25
N VAL A 196 13.00 8.66 -9.45
CA VAL A 196 11.85 9.56 -9.62
C VAL A 196 10.61 8.73 -9.98
N PRO A 197 9.37 9.21 -9.75
CA PRO A 197 8.15 8.44 -10.01
C PRO A 197 8.07 7.82 -11.40
N GLN A 198 8.52 8.54 -12.43
CA GLN A 198 8.53 8.10 -13.83
C GLN A 198 9.41 6.87 -14.07
N MET A 199 10.53 6.73 -13.35
CA MET A 199 11.41 5.56 -13.46
C MET A 199 10.74 4.28 -12.95
N LEU A 200 9.71 4.41 -12.12
CA LEU A 200 8.94 3.31 -11.55
C LEU A 200 7.55 3.15 -12.19
N ASN A 201 7.31 3.81 -13.32
CA ASN A 201 6.03 3.81 -14.04
C ASN A 201 4.82 4.21 -13.17
N TYR A 202 5.00 5.09 -12.19
CA TYR A 202 3.94 5.51 -11.27
C TYR A 202 2.75 6.14 -11.99
N GLU A 203 2.95 6.76 -13.14
CA GLU A 203 1.89 7.29 -14.00
C GLU A 203 0.94 6.18 -14.47
N SER A 204 1.49 5.00 -14.83
CA SER A 204 0.71 3.87 -15.34
C SER A 204 -0.03 3.09 -14.25
N VAL A 205 0.46 3.14 -12.99
CA VAL A 205 -0.12 2.42 -11.85
C VAL A 205 -0.91 3.34 -10.91
N GLY A 206 -1.16 4.58 -11.33
CA GLY A 206 -1.98 5.55 -10.58
C GLY A 206 -1.27 6.14 -9.35
N GLY A 207 0.06 6.24 -9.37
CA GLY A 207 0.88 6.82 -8.30
C GLY A 207 1.19 8.31 -8.47
N VAL A 208 0.79 8.90 -9.59
CA VAL A 208 0.92 10.34 -9.92
C VAL A 208 -0.38 10.82 -10.54
N ASN A 209 -0.83 11.99 -10.16
CA ASN A 209 -2.00 12.67 -10.73
C ASN A 209 -1.60 14.05 -11.25
#